data_66bf2ce20f1917482794d2a75ef143b7
#
_entry.id   66bf2ce20f1917482794d2a75ef143b7
#
_cell.length_a   1.000
_cell.length_b   1.000
_cell.length_c   1.000
_cell.angle_alpha   90.00
_cell.angle_beta   90.00
_cell.angle_gamma   90.00
#
_symmetry.space_group_name_H-M   'P 1'
#
loop_
_entity.id
_entity.type
_entity.pdbx_description
1 polymer ?
#
loop_
_entity_poly.entity_id
_entity_poly.type
_entity_poly.pdbx_seq_one_letter_code
_entity_poly.pdbx_strand_id
1 'polypeptide(L)'
;MKVDLDTNVLISRVFFSGLPARILAAWADGKFELVASVDVLAEYRRVAEHLHKRFPSIDINPILDLITRETRIVEPASVRASACDDPDDLKFLGCALAGCASLVVTEDRALLRASGFQGIEVVTPREFVQRHLER
;
A
#
# COMPACT_ATOMS: atom_id res chain seq x y z
N MET A 1 7.07 -9.96 8.00
CA MET A 1 7.37 -8.78 7.17
C MET A 1 6.15 -7.88 7.14
N LYS A 2 6.35 -6.61 7.41
CA LYS A 2 5.27 -5.61 7.40
C LYS A 2 5.44 -4.70 6.21
N VAL A 3 4.34 -4.43 5.52
CA VAL A 3 4.35 -3.71 4.25
C VAL A 3 3.24 -2.68 4.22
N ASP A 4 3.52 -1.51 3.67
CA ASP A 4 2.54 -0.47 3.38
C ASP A 4 2.33 -0.42 1.86
N LEU A 5 1.09 -0.55 1.42
CA LEU A 5 0.75 -0.51 0.00
C LEU A 5 0.16 0.86 -0.35
N ASP A 6 0.72 1.48 -1.39
CA ASP A 6 0.13 2.68 -1.98
C ASP A 6 -1.27 2.35 -2.50
N THR A 7 -2.18 3.31 -2.38
CA THR A 7 -3.57 3.18 -2.77
C THR A 7 -3.73 2.66 -4.19
N ASN A 8 -2.96 3.21 -5.15
CA ASN A 8 -3.07 2.82 -6.54
C ASN A 8 -2.61 1.38 -6.79
N VAL A 9 -1.63 0.90 -6.04
CA VAL A 9 -1.22 -0.51 -6.11
C VAL A 9 -2.35 -1.41 -5.64
N LEU A 10 -2.93 -1.11 -4.48
CA LEU A 10 -3.97 -1.95 -3.90
C LEU A 10 -5.25 -1.92 -4.74
N ILE A 11 -5.73 -0.74 -5.09
CA ILE A 11 -7.08 -0.58 -5.67
C ILE A 11 -7.08 -0.72 -7.18
N SER A 12 -6.20 0.02 -7.88
CA SER A 12 -6.26 0.08 -9.34
C SER A 12 -5.66 -1.15 -10.01
N ARG A 13 -4.60 -1.70 -9.45
CA ARG A 13 -3.86 -2.80 -10.04
C ARG A 13 -4.35 -4.18 -9.64
N VAL A 14 -4.89 -4.32 -8.43
CA VAL A 14 -5.40 -5.61 -7.91
C VAL A 14 -6.44 -6.21 -8.85
N PHE A 15 -7.22 -5.37 -9.52
CA PHE A 15 -8.32 -5.84 -10.36
C PHE A 15 -7.98 -5.91 -11.85
N PHE A 16 -6.81 -5.39 -12.28
CA PHE A 16 -6.52 -5.23 -13.70
C PHE A 16 -5.22 -5.87 -14.18
N SER A 17 -4.44 -6.48 -13.29
CA SER A 17 -3.21 -7.16 -13.72
C SER A 17 -2.91 -8.36 -12.82
N GLY A 18 -2.11 -9.30 -13.34
CA GLY A 18 -1.75 -10.51 -12.61
C GLY A 18 -0.80 -10.26 -11.44
N LEU A 19 0.04 -9.23 -11.52
CA LEU A 19 1.07 -8.98 -10.51
C LEU A 19 0.48 -8.55 -9.16
N PRO A 20 -0.43 -7.57 -9.09
CA PRO A 20 -1.07 -7.20 -7.84
C PRO A 20 -1.95 -8.31 -7.25
N ALA A 21 -2.56 -9.15 -8.10
CA ALA A 21 -3.30 -10.31 -7.61
C ALA A 21 -2.39 -11.28 -6.85
N ARG A 22 -1.14 -11.44 -7.30
CA ARG A 22 -0.13 -12.26 -6.60
C ARG A 22 0.24 -11.66 -5.25
N ILE A 23 0.32 -10.34 -5.16
CA ILE A 23 0.59 -9.64 -3.91
C ILE A 23 -0.56 -9.88 -2.93
N LEU A 24 -1.80 -9.74 -3.38
CA LEU A 24 -2.96 -9.96 -2.53
C LEU A 24 -3.06 -11.42 -2.05
N ALA A 25 -2.76 -12.38 -2.94
CA ALA A 25 -2.72 -13.79 -2.58
C ALA A 25 -1.66 -14.08 -1.52
N ALA A 26 -0.48 -13.48 -1.65
CA ALA A 26 0.59 -13.64 -0.67
C ALA A 26 0.18 -13.07 0.70
N TRP A 27 -0.51 -11.93 0.71
CA TRP A 27 -1.05 -11.37 1.93
C TRP A 27 -2.07 -12.31 2.59
N ALA A 28 -3.00 -12.84 1.79
CA ALA A 28 -4.00 -13.80 2.27
C ALA A 28 -3.36 -15.07 2.84
N ASP A 29 -2.22 -15.48 2.28
CA ASP A 29 -1.46 -16.63 2.76
C ASP A 29 -0.59 -16.32 4.00
N GLY A 30 -0.64 -15.09 4.49
CA GLY A 30 0.11 -14.70 5.68
C GLY A 30 1.60 -14.43 5.46
N LYS A 31 2.03 -14.26 4.21
CA LYS A 31 3.45 -14.02 3.91
C LYS A 31 3.92 -12.64 4.35
N PHE A 32 3.02 -11.70 4.50
CA PHE A 32 3.31 -10.40 5.06
C PHE A 32 2.06 -9.81 5.70
N GLU A 33 2.26 -8.82 6.57
CA GLU A 33 1.19 -8.04 7.20
C GLU A 33 1.07 -6.67 6.54
N LEU A 34 -0.15 -6.18 6.36
CA LEU A 34 -0.40 -4.82 5.92
C LEU A 34 -0.40 -3.87 7.10
N VAL A 35 0.18 -2.70 6.89
CA VAL A 35 0.18 -1.59 7.83
C VAL A 35 -0.49 -0.39 7.16
N ALA A 36 -1.38 0.29 7.86
CA ALA A 36 -2.04 1.48 7.34
C ALA A 36 -2.53 2.36 8.49
N SER A 37 -2.73 3.64 8.20
CA SER A 37 -3.43 4.55 9.11
C SER A 37 -4.91 4.58 8.76
N VAL A 38 -5.72 5.20 9.63
CA VAL A 38 -7.13 5.47 9.34
C VAL A 38 -7.27 6.27 8.05
N ASP A 39 -6.41 7.28 7.85
CA ASP A 39 -6.43 8.11 6.64
C ASP A 39 -6.11 7.32 5.38
N VAL A 40 -5.15 6.41 5.43
CA VAL A 40 -4.79 5.55 4.30
C VAL A 40 -5.95 4.60 3.98
N LEU A 41 -6.57 4.00 4.99
CA LEU A 41 -7.74 3.13 4.80
C LEU A 41 -8.91 3.90 4.19
N ALA A 42 -9.13 5.15 4.63
CA ALA A 42 -10.17 6.01 4.07
C ALA A 42 -9.89 6.33 2.59
N GLU A 43 -8.63 6.54 2.24
CA GLU A 43 -8.25 6.77 0.84
C GLU A 43 -8.48 5.52 -0.01
N TYR A 44 -8.14 4.34 0.49
CA TYR A 44 -8.44 3.09 -0.21
C TYR A 44 -9.93 3.01 -0.54
N ARG A 45 -10.79 3.29 0.45
CA ARG A 45 -12.24 3.22 0.27
C ARG A 45 -12.76 4.26 -0.70
N ARG A 46 -12.25 5.49 -0.63
CA ARG A 46 -12.66 6.58 -1.53
C ARG A 46 -12.30 6.28 -2.98
N VAL A 47 -11.09 5.80 -3.23
CA VAL A 47 -10.65 5.43 -4.58
C VAL A 47 -11.45 4.24 -5.10
N ALA A 48 -11.73 3.27 -4.24
CA ALA A 48 -12.54 2.10 -4.57
C ALA A 48 -13.97 2.49 -4.97
N GLU A 49 -14.59 3.41 -4.24
CA GLU A 49 -15.93 3.91 -4.55
C GLU A 49 -15.95 4.65 -5.89
N HIS A 50 -14.92 5.46 -6.15
CA HIS A 50 -14.77 6.15 -7.43
C HIS A 50 -14.65 5.15 -8.58
N LEU A 51 -13.86 4.11 -8.40
CA LEU A 51 -13.67 3.06 -9.41
C LEU A 51 -14.97 2.28 -9.65
N HIS A 52 -15.74 2.01 -8.61
CA HIS A 52 -17.01 1.31 -8.72
C HIS A 52 -18.03 2.12 -9.54
N LYS A 53 -18.02 3.45 -9.42
CA LYS A 53 -18.90 4.31 -10.26
C LYS A 53 -18.57 4.18 -11.73
N ARG A 54 -17.31 4.01 -12.09
CA ARG A 54 -16.89 3.85 -13.49
C ARG A 54 -17.07 2.41 -13.99
N PHE A 55 -16.96 1.43 -13.10
CA PHE A 55 -17.04 0.00 -13.43
C PHE A 55 -18.00 -0.68 -12.44
N PRO A 56 -19.33 -0.49 -12.60
CA PRO A 56 -20.30 -0.97 -11.60
C PRO A 56 -20.32 -2.48 -11.38
N SER A 57 -19.82 -3.26 -12.35
CA SER A 57 -19.73 -4.72 -12.19
C SER A 57 -18.65 -5.16 -11.20
N ILE A 58 -17.75 -4.26 -10.82
CA ILE A 58 -16.66 -4.57 -9.88
C ILE A 58 -17.09 -4.11 -8.49
N ASP A 59 -17.26 -5.07 -7.57
CA ASP A 59 -17.55 -4.78 -6.17
C ASP A 59 -16.35 -5.22 -5.33
N ILE A 60 -15.62 -4.24 -4.81
CA ILE A 60 -14.43 -4.49 -3.99
C ILE A 60 -14.71 -4.36 -2.49
N ASN A 61 -15.95 -4.09 -2.10
CA ASN A 61 -16.30 -3.93 -0.68
C ASN A 61 -15.94 -5.13 0.18
N PRO A 62 -16.20 -6.39 -0.24
CA PRO A 62 -15.80 -7.54 0.58
C PRO A 62 -14.29 -7.59 0.84
N ILE A 63 -13.49 -7.25 -0.16
CA ILE A 63 -12.02 -7.23 -0.02
C ILE A 63 -11.59 -6.06 0.88
N LEU A 64 -12.19 -4.89 0.73
CA LEU A 64 -11.89 -3.75 1.59
C LEU A 64 -12.26 -4.01 3.04
N ASP A 65 -13.38 -4.68 3.29
CA ASP A 65 -13.79 -5.03 4.64
C ASP A 65 -12.80 -6.00 5.29
N LEU A 66 -12.32 -6.97 4.51
CA LEU A 66 -11.29 -7.90 4.97
C LEU A 66 -9.97 -7.17 5.25
N ILE A 67 -9.55 -6.30 4.36
CA ILE A 67 -8.33 -5.49 4.53
C ILE A 67 -8.44 -4.63 5.79
N THR A 68 -9.56 -3.95 5.98
CA THR A 68 -9.77 -3.09 7.15
C THR A 68 -9.69 -3.90 8.44
N ARG A 69 -10.26 -5.11 8.45
CA ARG A 69 -10.27 -5.96 9.64
C ARG A 69 -8.90 -6.55 9.97
N GLU A 70 -8.14 -6.93 8.94
CA GLU A 70 -6.86 -7.64 9.11
C GLU A 70 -5.64 -6.72 9.12
N THR A 71 -5.78 -5.47 8.69
CA THR A 71 -4.66 -4.53 8.63
C THR A 71 -4.28 -4.08 10.03
N ARG A 72 -2.98 -3.96 10.27
CA ARG A 72 -2.48 -3.32 11.49
C ARG A 72 -2.64 -1.81 11.32
N ILE A 73 -3.55 -1.22 12.10
CA ILE A 73 -3.82 0.21 12.07
C ILE A 73 -2.86 0.92 13.00
N VAL A 74 -2.16 1.94 12.48
CA VAL A 74 -1.18 2.70 13.23
C VAL A 74 -1.49 4.20 13.17
N GLU A 75 -1.02 4.92 14.18
CA GLU A 75 -1.00 6.38 14.16
C GLU A 75 0.25 6.81 13.39
N PRO A 76 0.14 7.54 12.27
CA PRO A 76 1.32 7.84 11.46
C PRO A 76 2.33 8.71 12.21
N ALA A 77 3.60 8.41 12.02
CA ALA A 77 4.67 9.25 12.53
C ALA A 77 4.76 10.53 11.71
N SER A 78 5.22 11.61 12.34
CA SER A 78 5.50 12.85 11.62
C SER A 78 6.71 12.67 10.72
N VAL A 79 6.57 13.10 9.46
CA VAL A 79 7.62 13.03 8.45
C VAL A 79 7.85 14.43 7.90
N ARG A 80 9.13 14.84 7.83
CA ARG A 80 9.46 16.16 7.30
C ARG A 80 9.08 16.27 5.82
N ALA A 81 8.66 17.47 5.40
CA ALA A 81 8.18 17.71 4.04
C ALA A 81 9.23 17.39 2.97
N SER A 82 10.52 17.49 3.29
CA SER A 82 11.60 17.21 2.35
C SER A 82 11.81 15.72 2.09
N ALA A 83 11.15 14.84 2.82
CA ALA A 83 11.33 13.37 2.67
C ALA A 83 10.78 12.84 1.36
N CYS A 84 9.77 13.50 0.79
CA CYS A 84 9.17 13.11 -0.49
C CYS A 84 8.75 14.35 -1.27
N ASP A 85 8.91 14.31 -2.59
CA ASP A 85 8.57 15.45 -3.46
C ASP A 85 7.07 15.74 -3.49
N ASP A 86 6.23 14.72 -3.35
CA ASP A 86 4.79 14.87 -3.32
C ASP A 86 4.29 14.83 -1.87
N PRO A 87 3.73 15.94 -1.34
CA PRO A 87 3.24 15.97 0.04
C PRO A 87 2.17 14.91 0.33
N ASP A 88 1.37 14.52 -0.66
CA ASP A 88 0.32 13.52 -0.48
C ASP A 88 0.89 12.13 -0.19
N ASP A 89 2.14 11.89 -0.52
CA ASP A 89 2.79 10.59 -0.31
C ASP A 89 3.45 10.47 1.07
N LEU A 90 3.58 11.58 1.80
CA LEU A 90 4.20 11.56 3.14
C LEU A 90 3.47 10.64 4.12
N LYS A 91 2.16 10.49 3.97
CA LYS A 91 1.36 9.61 4.83
C LYS A 91 1.81 8.14 4.75
N PHE A 92 2.27 7.68 3.59
CA PHE A 92 2.77 6.31 3.46
C PHE A 92 4.08 6.12 4.22
N LEU A 93 4.99 7.08 4.12
CA LEU A 93 6.23 7.02 4.90
C LEU A 93 5.95 7.10 6.40
N GLY A 94 5.01 7.96 6.82
CA GLY A 94 4.60 8.06 8.22
C GLY A 94 4.00 6.77 8.76
N CYS A 95 3.18 6.09 7.96
CA CYS A 95 2.62 4.78 8.33
C CYS A 95 3.70 3.73 8.46
N ALA A 96 4.64 3.68 7.51
CA ALA A 96 5.71 2.70 7.53
C ALA A 96 6.59 2.88 8.77
N LEU A 97 6.94 4.13 9.12
CA LEU A 97 7.72 4.40 10.33
C LEU A 97 6.98 3.96 11.58
N ALA A 98 5.72 4.37 11.74
CA ALA A 98 4.93 4.06 12.94
C ALA A 98 4.68 2.57 13.11
N GLY A 99 4.49 1.86 12.00
CA GLY A 99 4.18 0.44 12.00
C GLY A 99 5.41 -0.45 11.96
N CYS A 100 6.61 0.13 11.93
CA CYS A 100 7.86 -0.60 11.74
C CYS A 100 7.84 -1.44 10.46
N ALA A 101 7.19 -0.93 9.41
CA ALA A 101 7.20 -1.56 8.11
C ALA A 101 8.51 -1.24 7.41
N SER A 102 9.14 -2.26 6.86
CA SER A 102 10.39 -2.10 6.13
C SER A 102 10.20 -1.76 4.66
N LEU A 103 8.99 -1.92 4.15
CA LEU A 103 8.67 -1.79 2.74
C LEU A 103 7.44 -0.93 2.49
N VAL A 104 7.54 -0.07 1.48
CA VAL A 104 6.39 0.61 0.86
C VAL A 104 6.37 0.18 -0.60
N VAL A 105 5.22 -0.26 -1.09
CA VAL A 105 5.06 -0.70 -2.49
C VAL A 105 4.26 0.34 -3.24
N THR A 106 4.83 0.87 -4.31
CA THR A 106 4.21 1.94 -5.10
C THR A 106 4.70 1.91 -6.54
N GLU A 107 3.97 2.57 -7.44
CA GLU A 107 4.45 2.88 -8.78
C GLU A 107 4.67 4.39 -8.95
N ASP A 108 4.41 5.18 -7.93
CA ASP A 108 4.60 6.63 -7.96
C ASP A 108 6.09 6.96 -7.88
N ARG A 109 6.59 7.67 -8.89
CA ARG A 109 8.01 8.03 -8.99
C ARG A 109 8.49 8.90 -7.83
N ALA A 110 7.65 9.82 -7.36
CA ALA A 110 8.01 10.69 -6.24
C ALA A 110 8.25 9.87 -4.97
N LEU A 111 7.40 8.88 -4.72
CA LEU A 111 7.55 8.02 -3.56
C LEU A 111 8.73 7.06 -3.72
N LEU A 112 8.95 6.52 -4.92
CA LEU A 112 10.09 5.66 -5.21
C LEU A 112 11.43 6.37 -4.96
N ARG A 113 11.51 7.68 -5.27
CA ARG A 113 12.72 8.47 -5.01
C ARG A 113 13.02 8.63 -3.51
N ALA A 114 12.03 8.43 -2.67
CA ALA A 114 12.20 8.50 -1.21
C ALA A 114 12.78 7.21 -0.60
N SER A 115 13.01 6.17 -1.40
CA SER A 115 13.55 4.90 -0.91
C SER A 115 14.85 5.10 -0.15
N GLY A 116 14.98 4.41 0.97
CA GLY A 116 16.10 4.56 1.88
C GLY A 116 15.83 5.51 3.05
N PHE A 117 14.74 6.26 3.00
CA PHE A 117 14.40 7.19 4.08
C PHE A 117 14.20 6.41 5.39
N GLN A 118 15.06 6.69 6.35
CA GLN A 118 15.05 6.04 7.68
C GLN A 118 14.96 4.51 7.63
N GLY A 119 15.64 3.91 6.63
CA GLY A 119 15.67 2.47 6.48
C GLY A 119 14.48 1.85 5.77
N ILE A 120 13.52 2.67 5.32
CA ILE A 120 12.36 2.19 4.57
C ILE A 120 12.74 2.03 3.11
N GLU A 121 12.56 0.82 2.58
CA GLU A 121 12.74 0.56 1.16
C GLU A 121 11.42 0.80 0.43
N VAL A 122 11.45 1.62 -0.62
CA VAL A 122 10.28 1.86 -1.46
C VAL A 122 10.51 1.16 -2.79
N VAL A 123 9.62 0.25 -3.15
CA VAL A 123 9.79 -0.63 -4.30
C VAL A 123 8.53 -0.64 -5.17
N THR A 124 8.72 -1.03 -6.44
CA THR A 124 7.59 -1.28 -7.33
C THR A 124 6.94 -2.63 -7.00
N PRO A 125 5.68 -2.86 -7.45
CA PRO A 125 5.05 -4.18 -7.30
C PRO A 125 5.90 -5.31 -7.89
N ARG A 126 6.52 -5.08 -9.03
CA ARG A 126 7.39 -6.08 -9.67
C ARG A 126 8.59 -6.42 -8.79
N GLU A 127 9.29 -5.40 -8.28
CA GLU A 127 10.42 -5.61 -7.40
C GLU A 127 10.01 -6.32 -6.11
N PHE A 128 8.85 -5.95 -5.57
CA PHE A 128 8.33 -6.59 -4.36
C PHE A 128 8.12 -8.09 -4.58
N VAL A 129 7.46 -8.47 -5.65
CA VAL A 129 7.23 -9.88 -5.97
C VAL A 129 8.55 -10.61 -6.20
N GLN A 130 9.43 -10.06 -7.03
CA GLN A 130 10.68 -10.72 -7.40
C GLN A 130 11.64 -10.87 -6.22
N ARG A 131 11.76 -9.86 -5.39
CA ARG A 131 12.78 -9.82 -4.34
C ARG A 131 12.28 -10.36 -3.01
N HIS A 132 10.99 -10.30 -2.73
CA HIS A 132 10.44 -10.62 -1.42
C HIS A 132 9.42 -11.75 -1.40
N LEU A 133 8.77 -12.07 -2.51
CA LEU A 133 7.73 -13.11 -2.58
C LEU A 133 8.16 -14.35 -3.37
N GLU A 134 9.00 -14.20 -4.39
CA GLU A 134 9.49 -15.31 -5.21
C GLU A 134 10.80 -15.85 -4.63
N ARG A 135 10.70 -16.68 -3.59
CA ARG A 135 11.87 -17.29 -2.99
C ARG A 135 11.73 -18.81 -2.95
#